data_71ec57b31795c5dfa7197c3669cff680
#
_entry.id   71ec57b31795c5dfa7197c3669cff680
#
_cell.length_a   1.000
_cell.length_b   1.000
_cell.length_c   1.000
_cell.angle_alpha   90.00
_cell.angle_beta   90.00
_cell.angle_gamma   90.00
#
_symmetry.space_group_name_H-M   'P 1'
#
loop_
_entity.id
_entity.type
_entity.pdbx_description
1 polymer ?
#
loop_
_entity_poly.entity_id
_entity_poly.type
_entity_poly.pdbx_seq_one_letter_code
_entity_poly.pdbx_strand_id
1 'polypeptide(L)'
;MLNKIKYAFFLLFCSVTYGQIGGQSVYQFLNLVTSPRQAALGGKTVTIYDEDVNQANFNPATINMEMDNHLAMNYGNYFGEITYGTASYAYTFDRHVQTFQAGINYINYGKFQGTDETGNYTSEFTGSEIALSMGYSFMIPDV
;
A
#
# COMPACT_ATOMS: atom_id res chain seq x y z
N MET A 1 29.23 -7.16 -42.85
CA MET A 1 29.75 -6.38 -41.73
C MET A 1 28.62 -5.91 -40.82
N LEU A 2 27.53 -5.43 -41.35
CA LEU A 2 26.36 -4.91 -40.60
C LEU A 2 25.69 -5.91 -39.64
N ASN A 3 25.61 -7.19 -40.01
CA ASN A 3 25.01 -8.23 -39.16
C ASN A 3 25.85 -8.56 -37.92
N LYS A 4 27.17 -8.50 -38.01
CA LYS A 4 28.05 -8.71 -36.84
C LYS A 4 27.92 -7.59 -35.81
N ILE A 5 27.66 -6.36 -36.26
CA ILE A 5 27.40 -5.22 -35.38
C ILE A 5 26.06 -5.36 -34.62
N LYS A 6 25.03 -5.89 -35.27
CA LYS A 6 23.73 -6.17 -34.63
C LYS A 6 23.85 -7.23 -33.54
N TYR A 7 24.60 -8.28 -33.77
CA TYR A 7 24.81 -9.32 -32.74
C TYR A 7 25.69 -8.82 -31.59
N ALA A 8 26.70 -7.99 -31.87
CA ALA A 8 27.52 -7.36 -30.83
C ALA A 8 26.68 -6.40 -29.97
N PHE A 9 25.78 -5.63 -30.56
CA PHE A 9 24.86 -4.75 -29.85
C PHE A 9 23.87 -5.54 -28.98
N PHE A 10 23.33 -6.66 -29.48
CA PHE A 10 22.43 -7.52 -28.74
C PHE A 10 23.12 -8.20 -27.56
N LEU A 11 24.37 -8.67 -27.73
CA LEU A 11 25.18 -9.25 -26.67
C LEU A 11 25.55 -8.21 -25.60
N LEU A 12 25.80 -6.96 -25.98
CA LEU A 12 26.09 -5.88 -25.04
C LEU A 12 24.86 -5.53 -24.18
N PHE A 13 23.66 -5.66 -24.75
CA PHE A 13 22.41 -5.40 -24.03
C PHE A 13 22.08 -6.50 -23.01
N CYS A 14 22.42 -7.75 -23.29
CA CYS A 14 22.23 -8.87 -22.35
C CYS A 14 23.17 -8.83 -21.14
N SER A 15 24.32 -8.15 -21.22
CA SER A 15 25.26 -8.08 -20.10
C SER A 15 24.92 -7.02 -19.04
N VAL A 16 23.88 -6.19 -19.27
CA VAL A 16 23.45 -5.15 -18.32
C VAL A 16 22.31 -5.61 -17.41
N THR A 17 21.80 -6.81 -17.60
CA THR A 17 20.76 -7.40 -16.72
C THR A 17 21.42 -8.05 -15.50
N TYR A 18 22.06 -7.27 -14.64
CA TYR A 18 22.30 -7.71 -13.28
C TYR A 18 20.96 -7.73 -12.56
N GLY A 19 20.38 -8.90 -12.37
CA GLY A 19 19.25 -9.07 -11.49
C GLY A 19 19.65 -8.55 -10.10
N GLN A 20 18.94 -7.55 -9.62
CA GLN A 20 19.11 -7.09 -8.24
C GLN A 20 18.81 -8.26 -7.33
N ILE A 21 19.83 -8.79 -6.68
CA ILE A 21 19.68 -9.85 -5.69
C ILE A 21 18.99 -9.21 -4.48
N GLY A 22 17.69 -9.49 -4.36
CA GLY A 22 17.01 -9.51 -3.07
C GLY A 22 16.96 -8.21 -2.28
N GLY A 23 16.49 -7.11 -2.87
CA GLY A 23 15.88 -6.07 -2.09
C GLY A 23 14.40 -6.39 -1.88
N GLN A 24 13.96 -6.63 -0.65
CA GLN A 24 12.53 -6.54 -0.38
C GLN A 24 12.08 -5.12 -0.69
N SER A 25 10.88 -4.97 -1.26
CA SER A 25 10.35 -3.65 -1.59
C SER A 25 10.27 -2.79 -0.32
N VAL A 26 10.57 -1.52 -0.47
CA VAL A 26 10.40 -0.52 0.60
C VAL A 26 8.91 -0.37 0.91
N TYR A 27 8.56 0.04 2.12
CA TYR A 27 7.17 0.26 2.57
C TYR A 27 6.28 -0.99 2.55
N GLN A 28 6.81 -2.11 3.01
CA GLN A 28 6.07 -3.38 3.11
C GLN A 28 4.79 -3.28 3.95
N PHE A 29 4.73 -2.35 4.90
CA PHE A 29 3.55 -2.13 5.74
C PHE A 29 2.28 -1.76 4.93
N LEU A 30 2.43 -1.18 3.74
CA LEU A 30 1.30 -0.92 2.83
C LEU A 30 0.65 -2.20 2.30
N ASN A 31 1.34 -3.34 2.45
CA ASN A 31 0.81 -4.64 2.11
C ASN A 31 -0.03 -5.28 3.22
N LEU A 32 -0.02 -4.71 4.42
CA LEU A 32 -0.80 -5.22 5.54
C LEU A 32 -2.30 -5.04 5.28
N VAL A 33 -3.04 -6.12 5.47
CA VAL A 33 -4.51 -6.09 5.39
C VAL A 33 -5.04 -5.55 6.73
N THR A 34 -5.44 -4.30 6.74
CA THR A 34 -5.86 -3.58 7.93
C THR A 34 -7.36 -3.62 8.18
N SER A 35 -8.16 -3.87 7.13
CA SER A 35 -9.61 -4.00 7.24
C SER A 35 -9.98 -5.42 7.68
N PRO A 36 -10.75 -5.59 8.77
CA PRO A 36 -11.25 -6.89 9.20
C PRO A 36 -12.09 -7.60 8.14
N ARG A 37 -12.88 -6.84 7.36
CA ARG A 37 -13.68 -7.39 6.26
C ARG A 37 -12.79 -7.99 5.17
N GLN A 38 -11.76 -7.28 4.76
CA GLN A 38 -10.81 -7.80 3.76
C GLN A 38 -10.05 -9.02 4.27
N ALA A 39 -9.65 -9.00 5.55
CA ALA A 39 -9.01 -10.15 6.18
C ALA A 39 -9.91 -11.40 6.16
N ALA A 40 -11.20 -11.25 6.46
CA ALA A 40 -12.18 -12.32 6.41
C ALA A 40 -12.42 -12.86 4.99
N LEU A 41 -12.23 -12.04 3.97
CA LEU A 41 -12.34 -12.41 2.56
C LEU A 41 -11.05 -13.00 1.97
N GLY A 42 -10.03 -13.23 2.80
CA GLY A 42 -8.77 -13.84 2.38
C GLY A 42 -7.66 -12.85 2.05
N GLY A 43 -7.83 -11.58 2.36
CA GLY A 43 -6.78 -10.56 2.20
C GLY A 43 -7.14 -9.44 1.23
N LYS A 44 -6.22 -9.09 0.34
CA LYS A 44 -6.41 -7.98 -0.61
C LYS A 44 -7.42 -8.36 -1.70
N THR A 45 -8.65 -7.97 -1.50
CA THR A 45 -9.69 -8.11 -2.53
C THR A 45 -9.65 -6.90 -3.44
N VAL A 46 -9.44 -7.11 -4.73
CA VAL A 46 -9.28 -6.02 -5.72
C VAL A 46 -10.48 -5.85 -6.65
N THR A 47 -11.47 -6.74 -6.53
CA THR A 47 -12.61 -6.83 -7.47
C THR A 47 -13.96 -6.50 -6.84
N ILE A 48 -14.01 -6.26 -5.54
CA ILE A 48 -15.24 -5.89 -4.86
C ILE A 48 -15.51 -4.41 -5.11
N TYR A 49 -16.70 -4.14 -5.64
CA TYR A 49 -17.17 -2.79 -5.93
C TYR A 49 -18.41 -2.55 -5.07
N ASP A 50 -18.23 -1.79 -3.99
CA ASP A 50 -19.27 -1.45 -3.01
C ASP A 50 -18.92 -0.18 -2.23
N GLU A 51 -19.63 0.08 -1.14
CA GLU A 51 -19.49 1.27 -0.29
C GLU A 51 -18.24 1.26 0.63
N ASP A 52 -17.44 0.18 0.65
CA ASP A 52 -16.32 0.05 1.58
C ASP A 52 -15.11 0.88 1.13
N VAL A 53 -14.91 2.02 1.75
CA VAL A 53 -13.79 2.94 1.47
C VAL A 53 -12.40 2.34 1.71
N ASN A 54 -12.31 1.20 2.44
CA ASN A 54 -11.04 0.51 2.62
C ASN A 54 -10.53 -0.13 1.32
N GLN A 55 -11.43 -0.44 0.37
CA GLN A 55 -11.07 -1.05 -0.91
C GLN A 55 -10.13 -0.14 -1.73
N ALA A 56 -10.36 1.15 -1.66
CA ALA A 56 -9.58 2.15 -2.39
C ALA A 56 -8.08 2.13 -2.06
N ASN A 57 -7.71 1.67 -0.87
CA ASN A 57 -6.31 1.56 -0.45
C ASN A 57 -5.52 0.51 -1.26
N PHE A 58 -6.20 -0.50 -1.81
CA PHE A 58 -5.57 -1.56 -2.60
C PHE A 58 -5.87 -1.45 -4.09
N ASN A 59 -7.04 -0.94 -4.43
CA ASN A 59 -7.45 -0.72 -5.81
C ASN A 59 -8.19 0.61 -5.97
N PRO A 60 -7.52 1.68 -6.42
CA PRO A 60 -8.17 2.97 -6.63
C PRO A 60 -9.33 2.94 -7.65
N ALA A 61 -9.37 1.93 -8.53
CA ALA A 61 -10.47 1.78 -9.48
C ALA A 61 -11.82 1.40 -8.82
N THR A 62 -11.80 1.03 -7.55
CA THR A 62 -13.03 0.76 -6.78
C THR A 62 -13.66 2.01 -6.18
N ILE A 63 -12.99 3.17 -6.25
CA ILE A 63 -13.56 4.43 -5.77
C ILE A 63 -14.81 4.75 -6.56
N ASN A 64 -15.93 4.86 -5.86
CA ASN A 64 -17.25 5.05 -6.48
C ASN A 64 -18.15 5.95 -5.62
N MET A 65 -19.29 6.31 -6.16
CA MET A 65 -20.26 7.20 -5.50
C MET A 65 -20.98 6.58 -4.30
N GLU A 66 -21.01 5.25 -4.18
CA GLU A 66 -21.62 4.57 -3.02
C GLU A 66 -20.79 4.80 -1.75
N MET A 67 -19.53 5.18 -1.90
CA MET A 67 -18.65 5.56 -0.79
C MET A 67 -18.91 6.96 -0.25
N ASP A 68 -19.89 7.70 -0.76
CA ASP A 68 -20.14 9.09 -0.37
C ASP A 68 -20.39 9.24 1.13
N ASN A 69 -19.65 10.15 1.76
CA ASN A 69 -19.69 10.41 3.20
C ASN A 69 -19.40 9.19 4.09
N HIS A 70 -18.74 8.15 3.55
CA HIS A 70 -18.31 7.02 4.34
C HIS A 70 -16.95 7.26 4.98
N LEU A 71 -16.89 7.02 6.28
CA LEU A 71 -15.66 6.99 7.07
C LEU A 71 -15.45 5.57 7.60
N ALA A 72 -14.31 4.99 7.27
CA ALA A 72 -13.87 3.74 7.87
C ALA A 72 -12.64 3.98 8.74
N MET A 73 -12.66 3.42 9.94
CA MET A 73 -11.53 3.46 10.87
C MET A 73 -11.24 2.04 11.34
N ASN A 74 -9.99 1.62 11.22
CA ASN A 74 -9.56 0.31 11.68
C ASN A 74 -8.38 0.49 12.64
N TYR A 75 -8.38 -0.30 13.71
CA TYR A 75 -7.26 -0.39 14.63
C TYR A 75 -7.08 -1.85 15.03
N GLY A 76 -5.84 -2.28 15.11
CA GLY A 76 -5.56 -3.65 15.49
C GLY A 76 -4.16 -3.81 16.07
N ASN A 77 -4.03 -4.87 16.86
CA ASN A 77 -2.74 -5.36 17.31
C ASN A 77 -2.36 -6.54 16.42
N TYR A 78 -1.14 -6.52 15.96
CA TYR A 78 -0.51 -7.65 15.33
C TYR A 78 0.30 -8.42 16.37
N PHE A 79 1.10 -9.41 15.99
CA PHE A 79 1.93 -10.09 16.96
C PHE A 79 3.09 -9.20 17.45
N GLY A 80 3.60 -9.40 18.67
CA GLY A 80 4.80 -8.78 19.22
C GLY A 80 4.66 -7.28 19.38
N GLU A 81 3.87 -6.66 20.04
CA GLU A 81 3.71 -5.20 20.29
C GLU A 81 3.47 -4.34 19.02
N ILE A 82 3.37 -4.95 17.83
CA ILE A 82 3.09 -4.22 16.61
C ILE A 82 1.61 -3.81 16.60
N THR A 83 1.37 -2.53 16.43
CA THR A 83 0.03 -1.96 16.31
C THR A 83 -0.13 -1.23 14.98
N TYR A 84 -1.32 -1.29 14.42
CA TYR A 84 -1.66 -0.53 13.22
C TYR A 84 -2.98 0.20 13.37
N GLY A 85 -3.10 1.30 12.66
CA GLY A 85 -4.33 2.05 12.56
C GLY A 85 -4.51 2.59 11.15
N THR A 86 -5.75 2.60 10.66
CA THR A 86 -6.10 3.21 9.39
C THR A 86 -7.36 4.02 9.53
N ALA A 87 -7.43 5.11 8.77
CA ALA A 87 -8.66 5.86 8.58
C ALA A 87 -8.79 6.23 7.10
N SER A 88 -9.96 6.06 6.54
CA SER A 88 -10.26 6.40 5.15
C SER A 88 -11.61 7.06 5.06
N TYR A 89 -11.69 8.12 4.28
CA TYR A 89 -12.91 8.87 4.06
C TYR A 89 -13.09 9.15 2.58
N ALA A 90 -14.31 9.05 2.09
CA ALA A 90 -14.66 9.42 0.72
C ALA A 90 -15.79 10.44 0.69
N TYR A 91 -15.73 11.32 -0.28
CA TYR A 91 -16.72 12.36 -0.52
C TYR A 91 -17.00 12.49 -2.00
N THR A 92 -18.28 12.48 -2.37
CA THR A 92 -18.72 12.61 -3.76
C THR A 92 -19.17 14.03 -4.04
N PHE A 93 -18.54 14.64 -5.03
CA PHE A 93 -18.92 15.94 -5.56
C PHE A 93 -19.92 15.76 -6.70
N ASP A 94 -20.78 16.76 -6.89
CA ASP A 94 -21.60 16.90 -8.07
C ASP A 94 -22.49 15.70 -8.38
N ARG A 95 -23.21 15.23 -7.34
CA ARG A 95 -24.23 14.18 -7.39
C ARG A 95 -23.95 13.10 -8.44
N HIS A 96 -23.00 12.21 -8.10
CA HIS A 96 -22.74 10.94 -8.82
C HIS A 96 -21.66 10.94 -9.90
N VAL A 97 -20.91 12.03 -10.10
CA VAL A 97 -19.92 12.07 -11.18
C VAL A 97 -18.48 11.96 -10.66
N GLN A 98 -18.19 12.52 -9.50
CA GLN A 98 -16.80 12.65 -9.02
C GLN A 98 -16.71 12.28 -7.55
N THR A 99 -15.83 11.34 -7.22
CA THR A 99 -15.58 10.91 -5.84
C THR A 99 -14.12 11.12 -5.50
N PHE A 100 -13.87 11.80 -4.40
CA PHE A 100 -12.55 11.96 -3.81
C PHE A 100 -12.44 11.04 -2.58
N GLN A 101 -11.30 10.37 -2.44
CA GLN A 101 -10.99 9.54 -1.28
C GLN A 101 -9.66 9.99 -0.68
N ALA A 102 -9.60 10.06 0.64
CA ALA A 102 -8.38 10.27 1.39
C ALA A 102 -8.23 9.17 2.44
N GLY A 103 -7.01 8.73 2.65
CA GLY A 103 -6.70 7.69 3.62
C GLY A 103 -5.37 7.94 4.33
N ILE A 104 -5.28 7.45 5.55
CA ILE A 104 -4.07 7.42 6.34
C ILE A 104 -3.85 6.00 6.86
N ASN A 105 -2.63 5.50 6.71
CA ASN A 105 -2.19 4.24 7.28
C ASN A 105 -1.03 4.50 8.23
N TYR A 106 -1.09 3.95 9.42
CA TYR A 106 -0.07 4.08 10.45
C TYR A 106 0.28 2.70 10.99
N ILE A 107 1.55 2.45 11.20
CA ILE A 107 2.05 1.27 11.90
C ILE A 107 3.11 1.68 12.93
N ASN A 108 3.06 1.05 14.08
CA ASN A 108 4.07 1.13 15.12
C ASN A 108 4.62 -0.27 15.36
N TYR A 109 5.91 -0.42 15.28
CA TYR A 109 6.59 -1.71 15.42
C TYR A 109 6.93 -2.07 16.88
N GLY A 110 6.49 -1.25 17.84
CA GLY A 110 6.83 -1.45 19.24
C GLY A 110 8.25 -1.02 19.57
N LYS A 111 8.80 -1.63 20.62
CA LYS A 111 10.12 -1.34 21.13
C LYS A 111 11.12 -2.40 20.70
N PHE A 112 12.29 -1.97 20.28
CA PHE A 112 13.41 -2.82 19.96
C PHE A 112 14.54 -2.59 20.94
N GLN A 113 15.11 -3.67 21.45
CA GLN A 113 16.31 -3.62 22.28
C GLN A 113 17.55 -3.53 21.39
N GLY A 114 18.28 -2.44 21.48
CA GLY A 114 19.58 -2.31 20.82
C GLY A 114 20.65 -3.16 21.50
N THR A 115 21.59 -3.66 20.70
CA THR A 115 22.82 -4.35 21.20
C THR A 115 24.03 -3.78 20.49
N ASP A 116 25.15 -3.71 21.19
CA ASP A 116 26.44 -3.34 20.61
C ASP A 116 27.12 -4.55 19.93
N GLU A 117 28.26 -4.31 19.31
CA GLU A 117 29.06 -5.33 18.61
C GLU A 117 29.56 -6.45 19.56
N THR A 118 29.54 -6.21 20.86
CA THR A 118 29.97 -7.17 21.89
C THR A 118 28.80 -7.91 22.54
N GLY A 119 27.56 -7.62 22.11
CA GLY A 119 26.34 -8.25 22.60
C GLY A 119 25.76 -7.62 23.86
N ASN A 120 26.28 -6.49 24.33
CA ASN A 120 25.71 -5.76 25.47
C ASN A 120 24.47 -4.97 25.02
N TYR A 121 23.48 -4.93 25.89
CA TYR A 121 22.29 -4.13 25.65
C TYR A 121 22.60 -2.63 25.65
N THR A 122 22.13 -1.94 24.62
CA THR A 122 22.18 -0.49 24.50
C THR A 122 20.78 0.11 24.74
N SER A 123 20.52 1.32 24.25
CA SER A 123 19.24 1.97 24.39
C SER A 123 18.14 1.28 23.58
N GLU A 124 16.92 1.31 24.11
CA GLU A 124 15.72 0.93 23.35
C GLU A 124 15.43 1.97 22.27
N PHE A 125 14.92 1.50 21.14
CA PHE A 125 14.42 2.36 20.07
C PHE A 125 13.06 1.88 19.57
N THR A 126 12.26 2.78 19.00
CA THR A 126 10.96 2.48 18.41
C THR A 126 10.98 2.80 16.94
N GLY A 127 10.21 2.03 16.16
CA GLY A 127 9.99 2.29 14.73
C GLY A 127 8.51 2.52 14.46
N SER A 128 8.21 3.48 13.61
CA SER A 128 6.86 3.70 13.11
C SER A 128 6.89 4.22 11.67
N GLU A 129 5.85 3.91 10.92
CA GLU A 129 5.68 4.39 9.56
C GLU A 129 4.27 4.94 9.38
N ILE A 130 4.15 5.94 8.53
CA ILE A 130 2.88 6.58 8.18
C ILE A 130 2.81 6.76 6.67
N ALA A 131 1.65 6.50 6.08
CA ALA A 131 1.37 6.79 4.69
C ALA A 131 0.05 7.54 4.56
N LEU A 132 0.06 8.53 3.70
CA LEU A 132 -1.13 9.26 3.26
C LEU A 132 -1.46 8.84 1.83
N SER A 133 -2.70 8.55 1.57
CA SER A 133 -3.21 8.21 0.24
C SER A 133 -4.32 9.18 -0.15
N MET A 134 -4.37 9.51 -1.43
CA MET A 134 -5.44 10.30 -2.02
C MET A 134 -5.84 9.65 -3.33
N GLY A 135 -7.12 9.51 -3.54
CA GLY A 135 -7.71 8.95 -4.75
C GLY A 135 -8.80 9.85 -5.30
N TYR A 136 -8.95 9.82 -6.61
CA TYR A 136 -9.99 10.54 -7.30
C TYR A 136 -10.54 9.67 -8.42
N SER A 137 -11.85 9.57 -8.49
CA SER A 137 -12.54 8.92 -9.59
C SER A 137 -13.56 9.86 -10.22
N PHE A 138 -13.77 9.68 -11.51
CA PHE A 138 -14.83 10.37 -12.23
C PHE A 138 -15.52 9.39 -13.19
N MET A 139 -16.82 9.52 -13.29
CA MET A 139 -17.62 8.75 -14.23
C MET A 139 -17.64 9.48 -15.57
N ILE A 140 -17.35 8.77 -16.65
CA ILE A 140 -17.52 9.28 -18.00
C ILE A 140 -18.96 8.94 -18.42
N PRO A 141 -19.85 9.92 -18.57
CA PRO A 141 -21.18 9.66 -19.06
C PRO A 141 -21.10 9.14 -20.52
N ASP A 142 -21.92 8.16 -20.84
CA ASP A 142 -22.09 7.63 -22.21
C ASP A 142 -20.94 6.75 -22.77
N VAL A 143 -20.24 5.99 -21.92
CA VAL A 143 -19.40 4.88 -22.40
C VAL A 143 -19.99 3.54 -22.01
#